data_314babea2f7123a473a00ff50e6e6c56
#
_entry.id   314babea2f7123a473a00ff50e6e6c56
#
_cell.length_a   1.000
_cell.length_b   1.000
_cell.length_c   1.000
_cell.angle_alpha   90.00
_cell.angle_beta   90.00
_cell.angle_gamma   90.00
#
_symmetry.space_group_name_H-M   'P 1'
#
loop_
_entity.id
_entity.type
_entity.pdbx_description
1 polymer ?
#
loop_
_entity_poly.entity_id
_entity_poly.type
_entity_poly.pdbx_seq_one_letter_code
_entity_poly.pdbx_strand_id
1 'polypeptide(L)'
;RQRGAILSAVRLRRIGDFPAHMNQTFRLGIDIGSTTVKTAVIDNDNQILFADYERHYANIQETLAALLKKARERLGELQVSASITGSGGLALSGHLNIPFTQEVVAVATALQDYAPDTHVAIELGGEDAKIIYFSGGIDQRMNGICAGGTGSFIDQMASLLQTDAAGLNEYAKNYKAIYPIAARCGVFAKSDIQPLINEGATREDLAASIFQAVVNQTISGLACGKPIRGNVAFLGGPLHFL
;
A
#
# COMPACT_ATOMS: atom_id res chain seq x y z
N ARG A 1 -23.79 -16.52 5.06
CA ARG A 1 -24.39 -15.16 5.11
C ARG A 1 -23.42 -14.07 4.58
N GLN A 2 -22.11 -14.18 4.82
CA GLN A 2 -21.11 -13.16 4.39
C GLN A 2 -20.85 -13.15 2.87
N ARG A 3 -20.89 -14.33 2.21
CA ARG A 3 -20.75 -14.43 0.73
C ARG A 3 -21.84 -13.62 -0.01
N GLY A 4 -23.05 -13.56 0.56
CA GLY A 4 -24.16 -12.80 -0.01
C GLY A 4 -23.95 -11.28 0.00
N ALA A 5 -23.26 -10.72 1.02
CA ALA A 5 -23.06 -9.28 1.15
C ALA A 5 -22.07 -8.72 0.10
N ILE A 6 -20.95 -9.42 -0.17
CA ILE A 6 -20.00 -9.03 -1.20
C ILE A 6 -20.62 -9.20 -2.60
N LEU A 7 -21.29 -10.32 -2.86
CA LEU A 7 -21.93 -10.60 -4.15
C LEU A 7 -23.14 -9.69 -4.42
N SER A 8 -23.83 -9.19 -3.38
CA SER A 8 -24.92 -8.21 -3.55
C SER A 8 -24.40 -6.79 -3.80
N ALA A 9 -23.21 -6.46 -3.31
CA ALA A 9 -22.55 -5.18 -3.58
C ALA A 9 -21.99 -5.11 -5.01
N VAL A 10 -21.57 -6.27 -5.57
CA VAL A 10 -21.09 -6.41 -6.94
C VAL A 10 -21.99 -7.42 -7.65
N ARG A 11 -22.88 -6.95 -8.52
CA ARG A 11 -23.64 -7.83 -9.42
C ARG A 11 -22.68 -8.33 -10.51
N LEU A 12 -21.90 -9.37 -10.23
CA LEU A 12 -21.10 -10.08 -11.23
C LEU A 12 -22.07 -10.85 -12.15
N ARG A 13 -22.44 -10.25 -13.27
CA ARG A 13 -23.11 -10.96 -14.35
C ARG A 13 -22.05 -11.56 -15.27
N ARG A 14 -22.34 -12.75 -15.84
CA ARG A 14 -21.46 -13.36 -16.85
C ARG A 14 -21.48 -12.53 -18.12
N ILE A 15 -20.36 -12.49 -18.83
CA ILE A 15 -20.25 -11.91 -20.17
C ILE A 15 -21.26 -12.66 -21.04
N GLY A 16 -22.34 -12.00 -21.47
CA GLY A 16 -23.45 -12.60 -22.23
C GLY A 16 -24.85 -12.22 -21.77
N ASP A 17 -25.00 -11.75 -20.52
CA ASP A 17 -26.31 -11.42 -19.94
C ASP A 17 -26.77 -9.96 -20.18
N PHE A 18 -26.07 -9.21 -21.04
CA PHE A 18 -26.32 -7.79 -21.27
C PHE A 18 -26.89 -7.53 -22.67
N PRO A 19 -27.83 -6.56 -22.80
CA PRO A 19 -28.28 -6.12 -24.11
C PRO A 19 -27.15 -5.48 -24.92
N ALA A 20 -27.13 -5.71 -26.21
CA ALA A 20 -26.05 -5.40 -27.19
C ALA A 20 -25.61 -3.91 -27.26
N HIS A 21 -26.19 -3.01 -26.48
CA HIS A 21 -25.91 -1.57 -26.51
C HIS A 21 -25.02 -1.08 -25.35
N MET A 22 -24.53 -1.96 -24.45
CA MET A 22 -23.57 -1.63 -23.38
C MET A 22 -22.22 -2.32 -23.61
N ASN A 23 -21.52 -1.92 -24.68
CA ASN A 23 -20.22 -2.51 -25.06
C ASN A 23 -19.01 -1.97 -24.29
N GLN A 24 -19.21 -1.26 -23.18
CA GLN A 24 -18.11 -0.73 -22.38
C GLN A 24 -17.92 -1.57 -21.13
N THR A 25 -16.86 -2.36 -21.10
CA THR A 25 -16.44 -3.15 -19.94
C THR A 25 -15.39 -2.37 -19.18
N PHE A 26 -15.69 -2.00 -17.94
CA PHE A 26 -14.73 -1.35 -17.04
C PHE A 26 -13.86 -2.40 -16.34
N ARG A 27 -12.71 -1.98 -15.80
CA ARG A 27 -11.81 -2.86 -15.06
C ARG A 27 -11.82 -2.47 -13.57
N LEU A 28 -12.07 -3.45 -12.72
CA LEU A 28 -12.04 -3.30 -11.26
C LEU A 28 -10.81 -4.00 -10.69
N GLY A 29 -9.89 -3.23 -10.14
CA GLY A 29 -8.78 -3.75 -9.33
C GLY A 29 -9.13 -3.76 -7.85
N ILE A 30 -8.81 -4.85 -7.16
CA ILE A 30 -8.97 -5.02 -5.71
C ILE A 30 -7.62 -5.44 -5.14
N ASP A 31 -7.07 -4.64 -4.23
CA ASP A 31 -5.84 -4.95 -3.52
C ASP A 31 -6.14 -5.20 -2.05
N ILE A 32 -5.86 -6.43 -1.60
CA ILE A 32 -6.00 -6.85 -0.20
C ILE A 32 -4.61 -6.96 0.42
N GLY A 33 -4.15 -5.85 0.99
CA GLY A 33 -2.90 -5.81 1.74
C GLY A 33 -3.05 -6.35 3.16
N SER A 34 -1.95 -6.41 3.90
CA SER A 34 -1.90 -6.88 5.29
C SER A 34 -2.73 -6.01 6.26
N THR A 35 -2.84 -4.71 6.01
CA THR A 35 -3.54 -3.76 6.89
C THR A 35 -4.69 -3.03 6.20
N THR A 36 -4.78 -3.07 4.87
CA THR A 36 -5.65 -2.20 4.08
C THR A 36 -6.31 -2.93 2.93
N VAL A 37 -7.49 -2.46 2.53
CA VAL A 37 -8.16 -2.81 1.27
C VAL A 37 -8.19 -1.58 0.38
N LYS A 38 -7.87 -1.75 -0.89
CA LYS A 38 -7.93 -0.71 -1.91
C LYS A 38 -8.76 -1.20 -3.09
N THR A 39 -9.50 -0.30 -3.71
CA THR A 39 -10.25 -0.58 -4.93
C THR A 39 -10.05 0.53 -5.94
N ALA A 40 -9.91 0.16 -7.20
CA ALA A 40 -9.86 1.12 -8.30
C ALA A 40 -10.72 0.63 -9.46
N VAL A 41 -11.46 1.56 -10.08
CA VAL A 41 -12.20 1.31 -11.33
C VAL A 41 -11.58 2.19 -12.41
N ILE A 42 -11.20 1.57 -13.51
CA ILE A 42 -10.65 2.26 -14.68
C ILE A 42 -11.47 1.94 -15.94
N ASP A 43 -11.48 2.85 -16.87
CA ASP A 43 -12.08 2.66 -18.20
C ASP A 43 -11.12 1.97 -19.19
N ASN A 44 -11.51 1.91 -20.46
CA ASN A 44 -10.70 1.28 -21.51
C ASN A 44 -9.46 2.11 -21.89
N ASP A 45 -9.48 3.41 -21.59
CA ASP A 45 -8.37 4.34 -21.85
C ASP A 45 -7.44 4.47 -20.64
N ASN A 46 -7.53 3.56 -19.65
CA ASN A 46 -6.79 3.54 -18.40
C ASN A 46 -7.05 4.77 -17.49
N GLN A 47 -8.16 5.50 -17.71
CA GLN A 47 -8.51 6.62 -16.83
C GLN A 47 -9.12 6.10 -15.52
N ILE A 48 -8.64 6.60 -14.40
CA ILE A 48 -9.16 6.24 -13.07
C ILE A 48 -10.50 6.96 -12.85
N LEU A 49 -11.60 6.20 -12.81
CA LEU A 49 -12.95 6.71 -12.56
C LEU A 49 -13.28 6.73 -11.06
N PHE A 50 -12.72 5.77 -10.32
CA PHE A 50 -12.87 5.63 -8.88
C PHE A 50 -11.61 5.01 -8.31
N ALA A 51 -11.16 5.53 -7.18
CA ALA A 51 -10.16 4.89 -6.33
C ALA A 51 -10.48 5.21 -4.87
N ASP A 52 -10.37 4.21 -4.01
CA ASP A 52 -10.57 4.39 -2.57
C ASP A 52 -9.72 3.36 -1.79
N TYR A 53 -9.43 3.70 -0.54
CA TYR A 53 -8.47 3.04 0.32
C TYR A 53 -8.95 3.07 1.77
N GLU A 54 -9.04 1.92 2.42
CA GLU A 54 -9.44 1.85 3.85
C GLU A 54 -8.62 0.82 4.64
N ARG A 55 -8.38 1.08 5.92
CA ARG A 55 -7.85 0.10 6.86
C ARG A 55 -8.94 -0.92 7.22
N HIS A 56 -8.61 -2.21 7.17
CA HIS A 56 -9.61 -3.26 7.40
C HIS A 56 -9.70 -3.75 8.86
N TYR A 57 -8.72 -3.45 9.72
CA TYR A 57 -8.73 -3.88 11.12
C TYR A 57 -9.19 -5.34 11.31
N ALA A 58 -8.69 -6.26 10.49
CA ALA A 58 -9.08 -7.67 10.35
C ALA A 58 -10.49 -7.93 9.79
N ASN A 59 -11.28 -6.91 9.42
CA ASN A 59 -12.63 -7.04 8.84
C ASN A 59 -12.57 -6.85 7.30
N ILE A 60 -11.75 -7.64 6.61
CA ILE A 60 -11.48 -7.50 5.17
C ILE A 60 -12.77 -7.50 4.34
N GLN A 61 -13.69 -8.41 4.62
CA GLN A 61 -14.91 -8.60 3.82
C GLN A 61 -15.87 -7.40 3.93
N GLU A 62 -16.07 -6.90 5.14
CA GLU A 62 -16.92 -5.73 5.39
C GLU A 62 -16.30 -4.47 4.78
N THR A 63 -14.98 -4.29 4.93
CA THR A 63 -14.26 -3.16 4.33
C THR A 63 -14.35 -3.19 2.80
N LEU A 64 -14.12 -4.35 2.18
CA LEU A 64 -14.28 -4.50 0.73
C LEU A 64 -15.72 -4.23 0.28
N ALA A 65 -16.72 -4.76 0.99
CA ALA A 65 -18.11 -4.53 0.67
C ALA A 65 -18.49 -3.03 0.75
N ALA A 66 -17.94 -2.31 1.76
CA ALA A 66 -18.16 -0.87 1.90
C ALA A 66 -17.52 -0.08 0.75
N LEU A 67 -16.27 -0.41 0.36
CA LEU A 67 -15.59 0.23 -0.77
C LEU A 67 -16.33 0.00 -2.11
N LEU A 68 -16.78 -1.23 -2.36
CA LEU A 68 -17.55 -1.56 -3.56
C LEU A 68 -18.93 -0.86 -3.58
N LYS A 69 -19.55 -0.68 -2.41
CA LYS A 69 -20.78 0.10 -2.29
C LYS A 69 -20.54 1.57 -2.63
N LYS A 70 -19.47 2.19 -2.11
CA LYS A 70 -19.09 3.56 -2.46
C LYS A 70 -18.83 3.71 -3.97
N ALA A 71 -18.12 2.75 -4.58
CA ALA A 71 -17.89 2.75 -6.02
C ALA A 71 -19.20 2.73 -6.81
N ARG A 72 -20.15 1.85 -6.42
CA ARG A 72 -21.48 1.76 -7.04
C ARG A 72 -22.31 3.03 -6.83
N GLU A 73 -22.28 3.63 -5.65
CA GLU A 73 -22.99 4.89 -5.37
C GLU A 73 -22.46 6.04 -6.23
N ARG A 74 -21.16 6.06 -6.49
CA ARG A 74 -20.52 7.12 -7.30
C ARG A 74 -20.65 6.92 -8.81
N LEU A 75 -20.55 5.68 -9.28
CA LEU A 75 -20.47 5.36 -10.72
C LEU A 75 -21.75 4.74 -11.28
N GLY A 76 -22.71 4.37 -10.42
CA GLY A 76 -23.89 3.61 -10.82
C GLY A 76 -23.61 2.10 -11.02
N GLU A 77 -24.49 1.42 -11.76
CA GLU A 77 -24.30 0.00 -12.13
C GLU A 77 -23.40 -0.09 -13.35
N LEU A 78 -22.25 -0.75 -13.20
CA LEU A 78 -21.27 -0.97 -14.26
C LEU A 78 -21.07 -2.46 -14.51
N GLN A 79 -20.79 -2.80 -15.77
CA GLN A 79 -20.19 -4.09 -16.10
C GLN A 79 -18.68 -3.98 -15.90
N VAL A 80 -18.13 -4.83 -15.01
CA VAL A 80 -16.71 -4.80 -14.70
C VAL A 80 -16.06 -6.17 -14.92
N SER A 81 -14.83 -6.15 -15.44
CA SER A 81 -13.88 -7.25 -15.34
C SER A 81 -13.03 -7.01 -14.10
N ALA A 82 -13.07 -7.92 -13.13
CA ALA A 82 -12.38 -7.76 -11.86
C ALA A 82 -11.10 -8.60 -11.78
N SER A 83 -10.08 -8.08 -11.08
CA SER A 83 -8.88 -8.81 -10.67
C SER A 83 -8.54 -8.47 -9.20
N ILE A 84 -7.97 -9.44 -8.49
CA ILE A 84 -7.55 -9.30 -7.10
C ILE A 84 -6.03 -9.42 -7.02
N THR A 85 -5.42 -8.58 -6.19
CA THR A 85 -4.00 -8.63 -5.83
C THR A 85 -3.84 -8.46 -4.31
N GLY A 86 -2.61 -8.42 -3.85
CA GLY A 86 -2.28 -8.21 -2.44
C GLY A 86 -2.06 -9.50 -1.65
N SER A 87 -1.29 -9.41 -0.58
CA SER A 87 -0.88 -10.55 0.26
C SER A 87 -2.06 -11.33 0.85
N GLY A 88 -3.18 -10.65 1.17
CA GLY A 88 -4.43 -11.26 1.64
C GLY A 88 -5.41 -11.65 0.52
N GLY A 89 -5.10 -11.34 -0.75
CA GLY A 89 -6.03 -11.47 -1.87
C GLY A 89 -6.24 -12.88 -2.39
N LEU A 90 -5.27 -13.78 -2.25
CA LEU A 90 -5.30 -15.10 -2.87
C LEU A 90 -6.48 -15.97 -2.39
N ALA A 91 -6.73 -16.01 -1.10
CA ALA A 91 -7.86 -16.77 -0.54
C ALA A 91 -9.21 -16.20 -1.00
N LEU A 92 -9.34 -14.88 -1.03
CA LEU A 92 -10.56 -14.21 -1.47
C LEU A 92 -10.81 -14.39 -2.97
N SER A 93 -9.76 -14.36 -3.79
CA SER A 93 -9.80 -14.65 -5.23
C SER A 93 -10.44 -16.02 -5.52
N GLY A 94 -9.96 -17.08 -4.86
CA GLY A 94 -10.55 -18.40 -4.97
C GLY A 94 -11.99 -18.47 -4.50
N HIS A 95 -12.32 -17.78 -3.40
CA HIS A 95 -13.66 -17.76 -2.84
C HIS A 95 -14.68 -17.04 -3.73
N LEU A 96 -14.28 -15.94 -4.36
CA LEU A 96 -15.14 -15.13 -5.25
C LEU A 96 -15.07 -15.59 -6.72
N ASN A 97 -14.16 -16.50 -7.06
CA ASN A 97 -13.85 -16.91 -8.44
C ASN A 97 -13.47 -15.72 -9.34
N ILE A 98 -12.62 -14.83 -8.80
CA ILE A 98 -12.05 -13.68 -9.48
C ILE A 98 -10.55 -13.96 -9.71
N PRO A 99 -9.97 -13.68 -10.89
CA PRO A 99 -8.55 -13.88 -11.14
C PRO A 99 -7.65 -13.17 -10.11
N PHE A 100 -6.56 -13.86 -9.71
CA PHE A 100 -5.51 -13.28 -8.86
C PHE A 100 -4.32 -12.85 -9.71
N THR A 101 -3.81 -11.65 -9.46
CA THR A 101 -2.59 -11.13 -10.07
C THR A 101 -1.55 -10.90 -8.97
N GLN A 102 -0.33 -11.37 -9.19
CA GLN A 102 0.76 -11.12 -8.24
C GLN A 102 1.06 -9.62 -8.15
N GLU A 103 1.37 -9.11 -6.95
CA GLU A 103 1.60 -7.68 -6.69
C GLU A 103 2.68 -7.08 -7.59
N VAL A 104 3.81 -7.79 -7.78
CA VAL A 104 4.89 -7.29 -8.65
C VAL A 104 4.44 -7.10 -10.08
N VAL A 105 3.57 -7.99 -10.59
CA VAL A 105 3.01 -7.90 -11.95
C VAL A 105 2.03 -6.72 -12.03
N ALA A 106 1.17 -6.57 -11.02
CA ALA A 106 0.22 -5.46 -10.95
C ALA A 106 0.94 -4.10 -10.90
N VAL A 107 1.96 -3.97 -10.05
CA VAL A 107 2.78 -2.75 -9.94
C VAL A 107 3.54 -2.47 -11.23
N ALA A 108 4.18 -3.47 -11.83
CA ALA A 108 4.93 -3.30 -13.07
C ALA A 108 4.01 -2.84 -14.21
N THR A 109 2.82 -3.45 -14.35
CA THR A 109 1.83 -3.05 -15.35
C THR A 109 1.36 -1.61 -15.15
N ALA A 110 1.02 -1.24 -13.91
CA ALA A 110 0.59 0.12 -13.60
C ALA A 110 1.67 1.15 -13.91
N LEU A 111 2.93 0.87 -13.57
CA LEU A 111 4.04 1.78 -13.86
C LEU A 111 4.34 1.90 -15.35
N GLN A 112 4.18 0.82 -16.13
CA GLN A 112 4.30 0.90 -17.59
C GLN A 112 3.27 1.85 -18.21
N ASP A 113 2.06 1.89 -17.66
CA ASP A 113 0.99 2.74 -18.18
C ASP A 113 1.06 4.19 -17.68
N TYR A 114 1.35 4.38 -16.38
CA TYR A 114 1.25 5.69 -15.71
C TYR A 114 2.59 6.40 -15.48
N ALA A 115 3.70 5.67 -15.48
CA ALA A 115 5.04 6.20 -15.23
C ALA A 115 6.11 5.36 -15.98
N PRO A 116 6.08 5.31 -17.33
CA PRO A 116 6.89 4.40 -18.15
C PRO A 116 8.41 4.61 -18.00
N ASP A 117 8.83 5.80 -17.59
CA ASP A 117 10.24 6.13 -17.38
C ASP A 117 10.77 5.70 -16.01
N THR A 118 10.00 4.93 -15.23
CA THR A 118 10.43 4.45 -13.91
C THR A 118 11.53 3.42 -14.04
N HIS A 119 12.65 3.66 -13.36
CA HIS A 119 13.80 2.73 -13.30
C HIS A 119 13.76 1.87 -12.04
N VAL A 120 13.29 2.43 -10.93
CA VAL A 120 13.19 1.76 -9.63
C VAL A 120 11.86 2.13 -8.99
N ALA A 121 11.15 1.15 -8.44
CA ALA A 121 10.02 1.41 -7.56
C ALA A 121 10.36 0.99 -6.13
N ILE A 122 10.02 1.85 -5.16
CA ILE A 122 10.12 1.58 -3.73
C ILE A 122 8.71 1.62 -3.18
N GLU A 123 8.25 0.48 -2.70
CA GLU A 123 6.93 0.33 -2.10
C GLU A 123 7.06 0.13 -0.60
N LEU A 124 6.41 1.00 0.18
CA LEU A 124 6.25 0.83 1.62
C LEU A 124 4.80 0.42 1.90
N GLY A 125 4.61 -0.85 2.20
CA GLY A 125 3.33 -1.41 2.60
C GLY A 125 3.06 -1.28 4.10
N GLY A 126 1.96 -1.90 4.57
CA GLY A 126 1.61 -1.96 5.98
C GLY A 126 2.62 -2.76 6.80
N GLU A 127 3.00 -3.93 6.32
CA GLU A 127 3.93 -4.86 7.00
C GLU A 127 5.11 -5.26 6.13
N ASP A 128 5.05 -5.02 4.83
CA ASP A 128 6.11 -5.30 3.85
C ASP A 128 6.63 -4.02 3.23
N ALA A 129 7.90 -4.09 2.84
CA ALA A 129 8.56 -3.09 2.01
C ALA A 129 9.26 -3.81 0.86
N LYS A 130 9.15 -3.23 -0.34
CA LYS A 130 9.70 -3.81 -1.57
C LYS A 130 10.49 -2.78 -2.35
N ILE A 131 11.54 -3.24 -3.03
CA ILE A 131 12.23 -2.47 -4.07
C ILE A 131 12.21 -3.29 -5.36
N ILE A 132 11.83 -2.65 -6.45
CA ILE A 132 11.73 -3.28 -7.76
C ILE A 132 12.60 -2.49 -8.73
N TYR A 133 13.54 -3.15 -9.38
CA TYR A 133 14.37 -2.60 -10.44
C TYR A 133 13.86 -3.07 -11.79
N PHE A 134 13.70 -2.16 -12.74
CA PHE A 134 13.19 -2.46 -14.08
C PHE A 134 14.29 -2.52 -15.16
N SER A 135 15.50 -2.08 -14.83
CA SER A 135 16.61 -2.07 -15.79
C SER A 135 17.22 -3.46 -15.98
N GLY A 136 17.13 -4.01 -17.19
CA GLY A 136 17.68 -5.32 -17.52
C GLY A 136 16.80 -6.52 -17.10
N GLY A 137 15.53 -6.27 -16.86
CA GLY A 137 14.54 -7.24 -16.34
C GLY A 137 14.04 -6.83 -14.97
N ILE A 138 13.03 -7.53 -14.47
CA ILE A 138 12.46 -7.25 -13.14
C ILE A 138 13.30 -7.95 -12.07
N ASP A 139 13.99 -7.18 -11.22
CA ASP A 139 14.65 -7.66 -10.00
C ASP A 139 13.90 -7.10 -8.79
N GLN A 140 13.20 -7.96 -8.07
CA GLN A 140 12.43 -7.59 -6.88
C GLN A 140 13.14 -8.08 -5.63
N ARG A 141 13.17 -7.24 -4.61
CA ARG A 141 13.59 -7.59 -3.25
C ARG A 141 12.55 -7.09 -2.26
N MET A 142 12.34 -7.86 -1.22
CA MET A 142 11.37 -7.58 -0.17
C MET A 142 12.05 -7.72 1.19
N ASN A 143 11.60 -6.96 2.18
CA ASN A 143 12.04 -7.17 3.55
C ASN A 143 11.70 -8.60 3.99
N GLY A 144 12.50 -9.12 4.92
CA GLY A 144 12.27 -10.43 5.51
C GLY A 144 11.06 -10.41 6.49
N ILE A 145 11.16 -11.20 7.55
CA ILE A 145 10.08 -11.40 8.54
C ILE A 145 9.79 -10.15 9.38
N CYS A 146 10.69 -9.15 9.38
CA CYS A 146 10.57 -7.99 10.25
C CYS A 146 9.89 -6.81 9.54
N ALA A 147 8.84 -6.28 10.15
CA ALA A 147 8.13 -5.08 9.68
C ALA A 147 8.90 -3.75 9.87
N GLY A 148 10.18 -3.80 10.22
CA GLY A 148 11.03 -2.61 10.33
C GLY A 148 11.07 -1.81 9.02
N GLY A 149 10.84 -0.51 9.11
CA GLY A 149 10.80 0.36 7.92
C GLY A 149 9.49 0.31 7.12
N THR A 150 8.42 -0.25 7.70
CA THR A 150 7.09 -0.34 7.08
C THR A 150 6.08 0.59 7.76
N GLY A 151 4.83 0.61 7.26
CA GLY A 151 3.74 1.37 7.87
C GLY A 151 3.47 0.99 9.32
N SER A 152 3.50 -0.30 9.65
CA SER A 152 3.34 -0.78 11.03
C SER A 152 4.44 -0.29 11.96
N PHE A 153 5.67 -0.17 11.48
CA PHE A 153 6.76 0.43 12.24
C PHE A 153 6.49 1.92 12.51
N ILE A 154 6.06 2.67 11.49
CA ILE A 154 5.70 4.09 11.62
C ILE A 154 4.55 4.27 12.61
N ASP A 155 3.49 3.46 12.52
CA ASP A 155 2.34 3.49 13.44
C ASP A 155 2.76 3.21 14.90
N GLN A 156 3.64 2.21 15.13
CA GLN A 156 4.16 1.90 16.46
C GLN A 156 4.97 3.07 17.04
N MET A 157 5.81 3.71 16.25
CA MET A 157 6.63 4.84 16.68
C MET A 157 5.77 6.09 16.91
N ALA A 158 4.77 6.33 16.06
CA ALA A 158 3.81 7.39 16.25
C ALA A 158 3.04 7.22 17.58
N SER A 159 2.56 6.01 17.86
CA SER A 159 1.91 5.69 19.15
C SER A 159 2.82 5.95 20.36
N LEU A 160 4.11 5.65 20.26
CA LEU A 160 5.09 5.94 21.32
C LEU A 160 5.20 7.44 21.61
N LEU A 161 5.09 8.27 20.58
CA LEU A 161 5.08 9.74 20.69
C LEU A 161 3.68 10.33 20.92
N GLN A 162 2.67 9.48 21.19
CA GLN A 162 1.27 9.85 21.43
C GLN A 162 0.65 10.65 20.26
N THR A 163 0.89 10.18 19.03
CA THR A 163 0.37 10.76 17.79
C THR A 163 0.04 9.63 16.80
N ASP A 164 -0.38 9.98 15.60
CA ASP A 164 -0.54 9.11 14.43
C ASP A 164 0.53 9.40 13.37
N ALA A 165 0.49 8.68 12.24
CA ALA A 165 1.45 8.86 11.15
C ALA A 165 1.44 10.28 10.59
N ALA A 166 0.26 10.91 10.46
CA ALA A 166 0.14 12.28 9.98
C ALA A 166 0.74 13.29 10.96
N GLY A 167 0.46 13.13 12.25
CA GLY A 167 1.06 13.97 13.30
C GLY A 167 2.56 13.77 13.42
N LEU A 168 3.06 12.54 13.22
CA LEU A 168 4.51 12.28 13.16
C LEU A 168 5.15 13.06 12.00
N ASN A 169 4.51 13.09 10.83
CA ASN A 169 4.97 13.87 9.68
C ASN A 169 4.99 15.37 9.97
N GLU A 170 3.95 15.90 10.62
CA GLU A 170 3.91 17.33 10.99
C GLU A 170 5.05 17.68 11.98
N TYR A 171 5.33 16.83 12.98
CA TYR A 171 6.48 17.05 13.86
C TYR A 171 7.80 17.06 13.08
N ALA A 172 8.00 16.08 12.19
CA ALA A 172 9.25 15.95 11.45
C ALA A 172 9.60 17.17 10.59
N LYS A 173 8.64 17.98 10.17
CA LYS A 173 8.89 19.20 9.36
C LYS A 173 9.75 20.24 10.08
N ASN A 174 9.76 20.26 11.41
CA ASN A 174 10.40 21.28 12.22
C ASN A 174 11.63 20.76 13.01
N TYR A 175 12.19 19.61 12.59
CA TYR A 175 13.34 19.01 13.26
C TYR A 175 14.59 19.91 13.21
N LYS A 176 15.47 19.75 14.17
CA LYS A 176 16.77 20.42 14.28
C LYS A 176 17.92 19.44 14.37
N ALA A 177 17.68 18.23 14.87
CA ALA A 177 18.66 17.18 15.03
C ALA A 177 18.11 15.81 14.59
N ILE A 178 19.00 14.92 14.16
CA ILE A 178 18.70 13.53 13.81
C ILE A 178 19.50 12.62 14.72
N TYR A 179 18.81 11.73 15.44
CA TYR A 179 19.42 10.73 16.29
C TYR A 179 19.49 9.37 15.61
N PRO A 180 20.52 8.56 15.87
CA PRO A 180 20.59 7.21 15.36
C PRO A 180 19.54 6.32 16.03
N ILE A 181 18.59 5.80 15.24
CA ILE A 181 17.54 4.89 15.67
C ILE A 181 17.62 3.63 14.80
N ALA A 182 17.58 2.45 15.42
CA ALA A 182 17.56 1.18 14.70
C ALA A 182 16.19 0.89 14.13
N ALA A 183 16.07 0.85 12.79
CA ALA A 183 14.80 0.54 12.11
C ALA A 183 14.52 -0.96 11.94
N ARG A 184 15.35 -1.85 12.52
CA ARG A 184 15.23 -3.30 12.33
C ARG A 184 14.02 -3.92 12.99
N CYS A 185 13.63 -3.41 14.15
CA CYS A 185 12.50 -3.93 14.92
C CYS A 185 11.95 -2.81 15.80
N GLY A 186 10.62 -2.69 15.90
CA GLY A 186 9.98 -1.70 16.76
C GLY A 186 10.38 -1.77 18.23
N VAL A 187 10.73 -2.97 18.74
CA VAL A 187 11.23 -3.15 20.11
C VAL A 187 12.58 -2.46 20.30
N PHE A 188 13.53 -2.70 19.39
CA PHE A 188 14.85 -2.03 19.47
C PHE A 188 14.75 -0.53 19.22
N ALA A 189 13.93 -0.09 18.27
CA ALA A 189 13.69 1.33 18.05
C ALA A 189 13.12 2.01 19.31
N LYS A 190 12.19 1.35 20.02
CA LYS A 190 11.68 1.84 21.29
C LYS A 190 12.77 1.96 22.36
N SER A 191 13.69 1.00 22.41
CA SER A 191 14.83 1.02 23.33
C SER A 191 15.81 2.15 23.02
N ASP A 192 15.95 2.54 21.76
CA ASP A 192 16.77 3.67 21.35
C ASP A 192 16.08 5.02 21.65
N ILE A 193 14.76 5.09 21.42
CA ILE A 193 13.98 6.33 21.60
C ILE A 193 13.76 6.68 23.07
N GLN A 194 13.53 5.70 23.93
CA GLN A 194 13.19 5.97 25.32
C GLN A 194 14.28 6.74 26.10
N PRO A 195 15.59 6.43 25.98
CA PRO A 195 16.64 7.26 26.57
C PRO A 195 16.65 8.68 26.02
N LEU A 196 16.46 8.86 24.70
CA LEU A 196 16.44 10.18 24.09
C LEU A 196 15.29 11.06 24.63
N ILE A 197 14.11 10.47 24.86
CA ILE A 197 12.99 11.17 25.52
C ILE A 197 13.41 11.62 26.93
N ASN A 198 14.06 10.75 27.69
CA ASN A 198 14.50 11.06 29.05
C ASN A 198 15.58 12.13 29.09
N GLU A 199 16.38 12.24 28.03
CA GLU A 199 17.42 13.26 27.84
C GLU A 199 16.87 14.58 27.30
N GLY A 200 15.56 14.66 27.01
CA GLY A 200 14.89 15.88 26.57
C GLY A 200 14.90 16.10 25.05
N ALA A 201 15.11 15.06 24.24
CA ALA A 201 14.94 15.14 22.79
C ALA A 201 13.51 15.58 22.44
N THR A 202 13.38 16.48 21.46
CA THR A 202 12.09 17.01 21.06
C THR A 202 11.31 16.00 20.22
N ARG A 203 9.97 16.12 20.17
CA ARG A 203 9.13 15.27 19.31
C ARG A 203 9.47 15.44 17.84
N GLU A 204 9.82 16.65 17.44
CA GLU A 204 10.23 17.03 16.10
C GLU A 204 11.48 16.26 15.66
N ASP A 205 12.50 16.25 16.51
CA ASP A 205 13.76 15.55 16.26
C ASP A 205 13.59 14.03 16.25
N LEU A 206 12.80 13.50 17.18
CA LEU A 206 12.49 12.07 17.23
C LEU A 206 11.69 11.62 16.02
N ALA A 207 10.71 12.40 15.57
CA ALA A 207 9.90 12.09 14.39
C ALA A 207 10.77 12.03 13.13
N ALA A 208 11.64 13.03 12.90
CA ALA A 208 12.57 13.03 11.79
C ALA A 208 13.56 11.86 11.87
N SER A 209 14.03 11.52 13.07
CA SER A 209 14.94 10.39 13.31
C SER A 209 14.27 9.05 12.99
N ILE A 210 12.98 8.88 13.30
CA ILE A 210 12.18 7.71 12.93
C ILE A 210 12.10 7.57 11.41
N PHE A 211 11.78 8.63 10.68
CA PHE A 211 11.75 8.59 9.22
C PHE A 211 13.13 8.33 8.61
N GLN A 212 14.19 8.91 9.18
CA GLN A 212 15.56 8.61 8.75
C GLN A 212 15.90 7.12 8.95
N ALA A 213 15.42 6.52 10.04
CA ALA A 213 15.59 5.09 10.28
C ALA A 213 14.87 4.24 9.20
N VAL A 214 13.65 4.62 8.78
CA VAL A 214 12.93 3.98 7.66
C VAL A 214 13.73 4.07 6.36
N VAL A 215 14.26 5.25 6.04
CA VAL A 215 15.12 5.45 4.85
C VAL A 215 16.36 4.58 4.91
N ASN A 216 17.06 4.56 6.05
CA ASN A 216 18.25 3.72 6.24
C ASN A 216 17.94 2.24 6.08
N GLN A 217 16.80 1.77 6.58
CA GLN A 217 16.35 0.38 6.42
C GLN A 217 16.04 0.06 4.95
N THR A 218 15.41 0.97 4.22
CA THR A 218 15.14 0.82 2.78
C THR A 218 16.45 0.69 2.00
N ILE A 219 17.41 1.57 2.24
CA ILE A 219 18.69 1.56 1.52
C ILE A 219 19.52 0.33 1.90
N SER A 220 19.70 0.05 3.18
CA SER A 220 20.57 -1.04 3.63
C SER A 220 19.91 -2.41 3.53
N GLY A 221 18.62 -2.51 3.87
CA GLY A 221 17.89 -3.77 3.96
C GLY A 221 17.31 -4.25 2.63
N LEU A 222 16.83 -3.35 1.78
CA LEU A 222 16.22 -3.70 0.50
C LEU A 222 17.21 -3.57 -0.66
N ALA A 223 17.85 -2.42 -0.81
CA ALA A 223 18.78 -2.23 -1.92
C ALA A 223 20.04 -3.10 -1.79
N CYS A 224 20.50 -3.38 -0.56
CA CYS A 224 21.64 -4.27 -0.27
C CYS A 224 22.86 -3.96 -1.14
N GLY A 225 23.22 -2.69 -1.25
CA GLY A 225 24.34 -2.22 -2.06
C GLY A 225 24.06 -2.08 -3.56
N LYS A 226 22.90 -2.51 -4.07
CA LYS A 226 22.53 -2.23 -5.46
C LYS A 226 22.17 -0.74 -5.61
N PRO A 227 22.77 -0.02 -6.56
CA PRO A 227 22.52 1.41 -6.71
C PRO A 227 21.05 1.71 -7.05
N ILE A 228 20.46 2.69 -6.36
CA ILE A 228 19.18 3.28 -6.72
C ILE A 228 19.48 4.46 -7.64
N ARG A 229 19.20 4.32 -8.94
CA ARG A 229 19.53 5.31 -9.97
C ARG A 229 18.38 5.50 -10.96
N GLY A 230 18.34 6.68 -11.58
CA GLY A 230 17.32 7.04 -12.55
C GLY A 230 16.03 7.53 -11.87
N ASN A 231 14.91 7.43 -12.57
CA ASN A 231 13.60 7.83 -12.04
C ASN A 231 13.12 6.80 -11.02
N VAL A 232 12.77 7.27 -9.83
CA VAL A 232 12.29 6.43 -8.72
C VAL A 232 10.82 6.72 -8.48
N ALA A 233 9.99 5.70 -8.55
CA ALA A 233 8.60 5.76 -8.12
C ALA A 233 8.48 5.33 -6.65
N PHE A 234 7.82 6.13 -5.83
CA PHE A 234 7.50 5.81 -4.44
C PHE A 234 6.04 5.40 -4.36
N LEU A 235 5.78 4.22 -3.77
CA LEU A 235 4.47 3.58 -3.74
C LEU A 235 4.12 3.12 -2.32
N GLY A 236 2.83 2.91 -2.09
CA GLY A 236 2.32 2.36 -0.83
C GLY A 236 1.67 3.40 0.09
N GLY A 237 0.85 2.91 1.03
CA GLY A 237 0.06 3.73 1.92
C GLY A 237 0.85 4.74 2.75
N PRO A 238 1.98 4.37 3.40
CA PRO A 238 2.79 5.32 4.15
C PRO A 238 3.22 6.55 3.35
N LEU A 239 3.50 6.36 2.05
CA LEU A 239 3.94 7.44 1.16
C LEU A 239 2.78 8.27 0.57
N HIS A 240 1.55 7.79 0.72
CA HIS A 240 0.35 8.51 0.30
C HIS A 240 -0.13 9.49 1.38
N PHE A 241 0.11 9.16 2.66
CA PHE A 241 -0.35 9.96 3.81
C PHE A 241 0.74 10.86 4.41
N LEU A 242 1.96 10.74 3.95
CA LEU A 242 3.12 11.54 4.34
C LEU A 242 3.56 12.43 3.19
#